data_27c00fa47a236bfc68035bf67be7c727
#
_entry.id   27c00fa47a236bfc68035bf67be7c727
#
_cell.length_a   1.000
_cell.length_b   1.000
_cell.length_c   1.000
_cell.angle_alpha   90.00
_cell.angle_beta   90.00
_cell.angle_gamma   90.00
#
_symmetry.space_group_name_H-M   'P 1'
#
loop_
_entity.id
_entity.type
_entity.pdbx_description
1 polymer ?
#
loop_
_entity_poly.entity_id
_entity_poly.type
_entity_poly.pdbx_seq_one_letter_code
_entity_poly.pdbx_strand_id
1 'polypeptide(L)'
;MTFTPGITTAATRGLMFAISGQSLCVAREPELAIPVGDAIDALYLGDLDGVPCFTKLVEAPPAGTEAMALRQLFGAVTDEEFAIAGRALGITAWDRDHEYCGRDGAPTERSTTERVRTCPACGFGAYPRLSPAVIMLVERDGKCLLARNARTKMPFFSTLAGFVEVGETLEEAVAREVHEEAGIVVSDIEYFGSQPWPFTGSLMIGFTAKWASGEIHAEPTEIMEAAWFSPDALPIVPPKLSIARELIDAFVNLTR
;
A
#
# COMPACT_ATOMS: atom_id res chain seq x y z
N MET A 1 15.38 2.20 -13.17
CA MET A 1 14.35 1.67 -14.11
C MET A 1 13.13 2.59 -14.07
N THR A 2 12.41 2.75 -15.18
CA THR A 2 11.25 3.64 -15.26
C THR A 2 10.03 2.85 -15.70
N PHE A 3 8.97 2.88 -14.87
CA PHE A 3 7.70 2.26 -15.20
C PHE A 3 6.71 3.30 -15.75
N THR A 4 6.15 3.02 -16.93
CA THR A 4 5.12 3.84 -17.57
C THR A 4 3.79 3.08 -17.53
N PRO A 5 2.79 3.53 -16.73
CA PRO A 5 1.48 2.88 -16.67
C PRO A 5 0.75 2.88 -18.01
N GLY A 6 -0.01 1.81 -18.29
CA GLY A 6 -0.81 1.70 -19.52
C GLY A 6 -2.09 0.90 -19.31
N ILE A 7 -3.00 1.00 -20.28
CA ILE A 7 -4.30 0.29 -20.29
C ILE A 7 -4.32 -0.79 -21.36
N THR A 8 -3.78 -0.49 -22.54
CA THR A 8 -3.75 -1.39 -23.69
C THR A 8 -2.39 -1.39 -24.37
N THR A 9 -2.06 -2.50 -25.02
CA THR A 9 -0.84 -2.66 -25.82
C THR A 9 -1.11 -3.63 -26.96
N ALA A 10 -0.33 -3.55 -28.04
CA ALA A 10 -0.28 -4.56 -29.10
C ALA A 10 0.67 -5.73 -28.77
N ALA A 11 1.43 -5.63 -27.69
CA ALA A 11 2.34 -6.68 -27.26
C ALA A 11 1.57 -7.93 -26.80
N THR A 12 2.05 -9.09 -27.23
CA THR A 12 1.45 -10.39 -26.90
C THR A 12 2.27 -11.17 -25.86
N ARG A 13 3.42 -10.61 -25.43
CA ARG A 13 4.35 -11.23 -24.49
C ARG A 13 5.12 -10.16 -23.69
N GLY A 14 5.42 -10.45 -22.44
CA GLY A 14 6.17 -9.55 -21.56
C GLY A 14 6.39 -10.13 -20.18
N LEU A 15 6.80 -9.31 -19.22
CA LEU A 15 6.90 -9.68 -17.81
C LEU A 15 5.50 -10.04 -17.29
N MET A 16 5.36 -11.22 -16.72
CA MET A 16 4.08 -11.77 -16.27
C MET A 16 4.02 -11.81 -14.73
N PHE A 17 3.32 -10.87 -14.17
CA PHE A 17 3.00 -10.82 -12.74
C PHE A 17 1.74 -11.66 -12.47
N ALA A 18 1.86 -12.98 -12.60
CA ALA A 18 0.74 -13.90 -12.36
C ALA A 18 0.46 -14.01 -10.85
N ILE A 19 -0.83 -13.99 -10.49
CA ILE A 19 -1.29 -14.01 -9.09
C ILE A 19 -2.01 -15.32 -8.82
N SER A 20 -1.56 -16.07 -7.80
CA SER A 20 -2.24 -17.25 -7.26
C SER A 20 -2.68 -16.95 -5.83
N GLY A 21 -3.99 -16.87 -5.59
CA GLY A 21 -4.55 -16.39 -4.34
C GLY A 21 -4.19 -14.93 -4.04
N GLN A 22 -3.31 -14.70 -3.07
CA GLN A 22 -2.76 -13.38 -2.71
C GLN A 22 -1.23 -13.33 -2.88
N SER A 23 -0.68 -14.25 -3.66
CA SER A 23 0.77 -14.40 -3.85
C SER A 23 1.14 -14.20 -5.30
N LEU A 24 2.34 -13.67 -5.54
CA LEU A 24 2.93 -13.54 -6.86
C LEU A 24 3.61 -14.86 -7.26
N CYS A 25 3.44 -15.29 -8.51
CA CYS A 25 4.16 -16.42 -9.06
C CYS A 25 5.51 -15.97 -9.61
N VAL A 26 6.60 -16.44 -9.03
CA VAL A 26 7.98 -16.08 -9.37
C VAL A 26 8.79 -17.29 -9.77
N ALA A 27 9.75 -17.14 -10.70
CA ALA A 27 10.77 -18.14 -10.98
C ALA A 27 11.90 -18.03 -9.92
N ARG A 28 12.52 -19.17 -9.55
CA ARG A 28 13.65 -19.18 -8.59
C ARG A 28 14.98 -19.54 -9.23
N GLU A 29 14.96 -20.18 -10.36
CA GLU A 29 16.18 -20.63 -11.03
C GLU A 29 16.37 -19.91 -12.38
N PRO A 30 17.62 -19.44 -12.66
CA PRO A 30 18.84 -19.53 -11.84
C PRO A 30 18.84 -18.54 -10.66
N GLU A 31 17.95 -17.56 -10.61
CA GLU A 31 17.75 -16.56 -9.56
C GLU A 31 16.28 -16.14 -9.51
N LEU A 32 15.87 -15.48 -8.42
CA LEU A 32 14.52 -15.01 -8.25
C LEU A 32 14.18 -13.93 -9.29
N ALA A 33 13.16 -14.15 -10.10
CA ALA A 33 12.77 -13.25 -11.17
C ALA A 33 11.27 -13.29 -11.47
N ILE A 34 10.77 -12.18 -12.05
CA ILE A 34 9.46 -12.14 -12.67
C ILE A 34 9.54 -12.85 -14.03
N PRO A 35 8.76 -13.93 -14.26
CA PRO A 35 8.86 -14.67 -15.49
C PRO A 35 8.33 -13.89 -16.70
N VAL A 36 8.85 -14.19 -17.89
CA VAL A 36 8.29 -13.74 -19.15
C VAL A 36 7.22 -14.72 -19.59
N GLY A 37 6.05 -14.23 -19.97
CA GLY A 37 4.91 -15.05 -20.37
C GLY A 37 4.07 -14.43 -21.50
N ASP A 38 3.14 -15.23 -22.03
CA ASP A 38 2.19 -14.79 -23.04
C ASP A 38 1.02 -14.03 -22.38
N ALA A 39 0.57 -12.96 -23.05
CA ALA A 39 -0.45 -12.04 -22.55
C ALA A 39 -1.90 -12.55 -22.74
N ILE A 40 -2.10 -13.84 -22.94
CA ILE A 40 -3.43 -14.44 -23.13
C ILE A 40 -4.26 -14.23 -21.86
N ASP A 41 -5.43 -13.58 -22.01
CA ASP A 41 -6.37 -13.23 -20.94
C ASP A 41 -5.76 -12.39 -19.80
N ALA A 42 -4.60 -11.76 -20.05
CA ALA A 42 -3.92 -10.93 -19.07
C ALA A 42 -4.33 -9.45 -19.18
N LEU A 43 -4.25 -8.75 -18.06
CA LEU A 43 -4.40 -7.30 -17.99
C LEU A 43 -3.02 -6.66 -18.20
N TYR A 44 -2.93 -5.71 -19.11
CA TYR A 44 -1.72 -4.90 -19.29
C TYR A 44 -1.59 -3.89 -18.15
N LEU A 45 -0.41 -3.79 -17.56
CA LEU A 45 -0.10 -2.88 -16.47
C LEU A 45 0.60 -1.59 -16.92
N GLY A 46 1.40 -1.70 -17.96
CA GLY A 46 2.32 -0.68 -18.43
C GLY A 46 3.64 -1.30 -18.91
N ASP A 47 4.64 -0.47 -19.16
CA ASP A 47 5.98 -0.88 -19.59
C ASP A 47 7.03 -0.56 -18.52
N LEU A 48 7.92 -1.50 -18.24
CA LEU A 48 9.14 -1.30 -17.45
C LEU A 48 10.33 -1.21 -18.40
N ASP A 49 10.91 -0.01 -18.54
CA ASP A 49 11.99 0.27 -19.52
C ASP A 49 11.68 -0.22 -20.94
N GLY A 50 10.41 -0.06 -21.37
CA GLY A 50 9.93 -0.51 -22.68
C GLY A 50 9.59 -2.00 -22.76
N VAL A 51 9.71 -2.75 -21.67
CA VAL A 51 9.26 -4.15 -21.59
C VAL A 51 7.83 -4.20 -21.09
N PRO A 52 6.87 -4.74 -21.87
CA PRO A 52 5.47 -4.85 -21.45
C PRO A 52 5.31 -5.69 -20.18
N CYS A 53 4.49 -5.20 -19.24
CA CYS A 53 4.16 -5.86 -18.01
C CYS A 53 2.67 -6.23 -17.97
N PHE A 54 2.38 -7.47 -17.61
CA PHE A 54 1.03 -8.02 -17.56
C PHE A 54 0.73 -8.65 -16.21
N THR A 55 -0.57 -8.75 -15.90
CA THR A 55 -1.03 -9.55 -14.75
C THR A 55 -2.25 -10.37 -15.10
N LYS A 56 -2.39 -11.52 -14.46
CA LYS A 56 -3.59 -12.35 -14.48
C LYS A 56 -3.72 -13.16 -13.21
N LEU A 57 -4.95 -13.51 -12.86
CA LEU A 57 -5.24 -14.50 -11.83
C LEU A 57 -4.99 -15.90 -12.40
N VAL A 58 -4.38 -16.78 -11.62
CA VAL A 58 -4.17 -18.19 -11.95
C VAL A 58 -4.61 -19.06 -10.77
N GLU A 59 -5.16 -20.23 -11.05
CA GLU A 59 -5.60 -21.17 -10.01
C GLU A 59 -4.40 -21.76 -9.24
N ALA A 60 -3.31 -22.04 -9.95
CA ALA A 60 -2.07 -22.57 -9.39
C ALA A 60 -0.86 -21.93 -10.07
N PRO A 61 0.31 -21.89 -9.41
CA PRO A 61 1.53 -21.38 -10.01
C PRO A 61 1.86 -22.12 -11.33
N PRO A 62 2.17 -21.39 -12.41
CA PRO A 62 2.65 -21.98 -13.67
C PRO A 62 3.91 -22.83 -13.46
N ALA A 63 4.14 -23.79 -14.37
CA ALA A 63 5.33 -24.64 -14.32
C ALA A 63 6.62 -23.80 -14.25
N GLY A 64 7.54 -24.16 -13.38
CA GLY A 64 8.79 -23.44 -13.15
C GLY A 64 8.65 -22.20 -12.27
N THR A 65 7.47 -21.97 -11.68
CA THR A 65 7.25 -20.88 -10.72
C THR A 65 6.71 -21.38 -9.40
N GLU A 66 6.82 -20.56 -8.37
CA GLU A 66 6.18 -20.77 -7.06
C GLU A 66 5.43 -19.52 -6.60
N ALA A 67 4.41 -19.71 -5.76
CA ALA A 67 3.67 -18.61 -5.17
C ALA A 67 4.44 -18.03 -3.97
N MET A 68 4.74 -16.73 -4.02
CA MET A 68 5.46 -16.02 -2.99
C MET A 68 4.68 -14.79 -2.53
N ALA A 69 4.52 -14.61 -1.22
CA ALA A 69 3.85 -13.43 -0.68
C ALA A 69 4.66 -12.16 -1.01
N LEU A 70 3.97 -11.07 -1.35
CA LEU A 70 4.61 -9.81 -1.75
C LEU A 70 5.66 -9.33 -0.73
N ARG A 71 5.42 -9.48 0.57
CA ARG A 71 6.38 -9.06 1.62
C ARG A 71 7.74 -9.78 1.52
N GLN A 72 7.75 -11.01 1.01
CA GLN A 72 8.98 -11.81 0.85
C GLN A 72 9.81 -11.38 -0.36
N LEU A 73 9.21 -10.62 -1.27
CA LEU A 73 9.89 -10.07 -2.45
C LEU A 73 10.65 -8.79 -2.16
N PHE A 74 10.38 -8.15 -1.03
CA PHE A 74 11.07 -6.92 -0.65
C PHE A 74 12.57 -7.15 -0.50
N GLY A 75 13.38 -6.41 -1.30
CA GLY A 75 14.83 -6.58 -1.37
C GLY A 75 15.32 -7.82 -2.10
N ALA A 76 14.40 -8.68 -2.59
CA ALA A 76 14.73 -9.87 -3.39
C ALA A 76 14.55 -9.64 -4.90
N VAL A 77 13.76 -8.63 -5.27
CA VAL A 77 13.59 -8.09 -6.63
C VAL A 77 13.91 -6.60 -6.60
N THR A 78 13.95 -5.93 -7.75
CA THR A 78 14.14 -4.47 -7.80
C THR A 78 12.95 -3.73 -7.18
N ASP A 79 13.16 -2.48 -6.75
CA ASP A 79 12.09 -1.66 -6.15
C ASP A 79 10.95 -1.42 -7.15
N GLU A 80 11.27 -1.28 -8.44
CA GLU A 80 10.29 -1.12 -9.50
C GLU A 80 9.47 -2.40 -9.72
N GLU A 81 10.11 -3.57 -9.78
CA GLU A 81 9.41 -4.85 -9.88
C GLU A 81 8.52 -5.09 -8.66
N PHE A 82 8.99 -4.74 -7.46
CA PHE A 82 8.20 -4.80 -6.25
C PHE A 82 6.96 -3.89 -6.32
N ALA A 83 7.11 -2.66 -6.79
CA ALA A 83 6.01 -1.72 -6.97
C ALA A 83 4.99 -2.22 -8.02
N ILE A 84 5.48 -2.79 -9.15
CA ILE A 84 4.62 -3.39 -10.18
C ILE A 84 3.92 -4.64 -9.64
N ALA A 85 4.58 -5.47 -8.84
CA ALA A 85 3.97 -6.63 -8.18
C ALA A 85 2.82 -6.21 -7.24
N GLY A 86 3.00 -5.12 -6.48
CA GLY A 86 1.93 -4.53 -5.67
C GLY A 86 0.75 -4.03 -6.51
N ARG A 87 1.03 -3.35 -7.64
CA ARG A 87 0.02 -2.93 -8.62
C ARG A 87 -0.71 -4.13 -9.21
N ALA A 88 0.00 -5.19 -9.57
CA ALA A 88 -0.57 -6.42 -10.12
C ALA A 88 -1.58 -7.06 -9.16
N LEU A 89 -1.22 -7.18 -7.89
CA LEU A 89 -2.12 -7.68 -6.83
C LEU A 89 -3.40 -6.85 -6.74
N GLY A 90 -3.29 -5.52 -6.66
CA GLY A 90 -4.44 -4.64 -6.54
C GLY A 90 -5.35 -4.67 -7.77
N ILE A 91 -4.78 -4.67 -9.00
CA ILE A 91 -5.55 -4.69 -10.24
C ILE A 91 -6.20 -6.06 -10.45
N THR A 92 -5.50 -7.16 -10.14
CA THR A 92 -6.08 -8.51 -10.27
C THR A 92 -7.21 -8.73 -9.26
N ALA A 93 -7.05 -8.28 -8.02
CA ALA A 93 -8.11 -8.32 -7.02
C ALA A 93 -9.33 -7.50 -7.45
N TRP A 94 -9.11 -6.24 -7.88
CA TRP A 94 -10.20 -5.41 -8.40
C TRP A 94 -10.94 -6.06 -9.56
N ASP A 95 -10.23 -6.62 -10.54
CA ASP A 95 -10.83 -7.24 -11.70
C ASP A 95 -11.72 -8.43 -11.32
N ARG A 96 -11.22 -9.32 -10.46
CA ARG A 96 -11.96 -10.47 -9.91
C ARG A 96 -13.20 -10.03 -9.11
N ASP A 97 -13.02 -9.08 -8.20
CA ASP A 97 -14.07 -8.70 -7.24
C ASP A 97 -15.19 -7.88 -7.90
N HIS A 98 -15.01 -7.47 -9.16
CA HIS A 98 -16.00 -6.72 -9.94
C HIS A 98 -16.44 -7.43 -11.23
N GLU A 99 -16.24 -8.74 -11.34
CA GLU A 99 -16.78 -9.55 -12.45
C GLU A 99 -18.30 -9.45 -12.55
N TYR A 100 -18.95 -9.18 -11.42
CA TYR A 100 -20.39 -8.94 -11.34
C TYR A 100 -20.68 -7.55 -10.79
N CYS A 101 -21.74 -6.95 -11.31
CA CYS A 101 -22.18 -5.61 -10.93
C CYS A 101 -22.70 -5.59 -9.48
N GLY A 102 -22.17 -4.68 -8.66
CA GLY A 102 -22.60 -4.50 -7.27
C GLY A 102 -24.00 -3.90 -7.11
N ARG A 103 -24.66 -3.46 -8.21
CA ARG A 103 -26.02 -2.91 -8.17
C ARG A 103 -27.10 -3.92 -8.53
N ASP A 104 -26.86 -4.74 -9.56
CA ASP A 104 -27.89 -5.61 -10.15
C ASP A 104 -27.42 -7.07 -10.34
N GLY A 105 -26.16 -7.38 -10.03
CA GLY A 105 -25.59 -8.71 -10.15
C GLY A 105 -25.29 -9.19 -11.57
N ALA A 106 -25.51 -8.36 -12.60
CA ALA A 106 -25.19 -8.72 -13.98
C ALA A 106 -23.67 -8.81 -14.21
N PRO A 107 -23.19 -9.65 -15.14
CA PRO A 107 -21.78 -9.67 -15.53
C PRO A 107 -21.32 -8.30 -16.03
N THR A 108 -20.09 -7.91 -15.70
CA THR A 108 -19.48 -6.66 -16.14
C THR A 108 -18.45 -6.93 -17.24
N GLU A 109 -18.12 -5.90 -18.02
CA GLU A 109 -17.14 -5.95 -19.09
C GLU A 109 -15.95 -5.05 -18.79
N ARG A 110 -14.73 -5.46 -19.20
CA ARG A 110 -13.53 -4.62 -19.11
C ARG A 110 -13.55 -3.56 -20.20
N SER A 111 -13.33 -2.30 -19.86
CA SER A 111 -13.10 -1.24 -20.84
C SER A 111 -11.72 -1.42 -21.50
N THR A 112 -11.63 -1.03 -22.78
CA THR A 112 -10.37 -1.01 -23.54
C THR A 112 -9.66 0.34 -23.49
N THR A 113 -10.31 1.39 -22.96
CA THR A 113 -9.79 2.77 -22.92
C THR A 113 -9.47 3.25 -21.50
N GLU A 114 -10.10 2.64 -20.51
CA GLU A 114 -9.94 3.00 -19.09
C GLU A 114 -9.79 1.75 -18.22
N ARG A 115 -9.24 1.94 -17.02
CA ARG A 115 -9.20 0.88 -16.01
C ARG A 115 -10.53 0.83 -15.25
N VAL A 116 -11.57 0.37 -15.93
CA VAL A 116 -12.94 0.27 -15.38
C VAL A 116 -13.62 -1.01 -15.88
N ARG A 117 -14.43 -1.63 -15.02
CA ARG A 117 -15.39 -2.65 -15.43
C ARG A 117 -16.78 -2.02 -15.48
N THR A 118 -17.45 -2.13 -16.61
CA THR A 118 -18.77 -1.51 -16.83
C THR A 118 -19.85 -2.56 -16.91
N CYS A 119 -20.94 -2.33 -16.21
CA CYS A 119 -22.15 -3.16 -16.32
C CYS A 119 -22.94 -2.77 -17.58
N PRO A 120 -23.13 -3.65 -18.56
CA PRO A 120 -23.90 -3.33 -19.76
C PRO A 120 -25.39 -3.18 -19.48
N ALA A 121 -25.91 -3.77 -18.36
CA ALA A 121 -27.31 -3.70 -18.01
C ALA A 121 -27.73 -2.37 -17.38
N CYS A 122 -26.92 -1.79 -16.47
CA CYS A 122 -27.27 -0.56 -15.74
C CYS A 122 -26.28 0.60 -15.90
N GLY A 123 -25.20 0.44 -16.66
CA GLY A 123 -24.20 1.47 -16.90
C GLY A 123 -23.28 1.76 -15.70
N PHE A 124 -23.34 0.98 -14.60
CA PHE A 124 -22.47 1.16 -13.45
C PHE A 124 -21.01 0.89 -13.82
N GLY A 125 -20.12 1.83 -13.52
CA GLY A 125 -18.68 1.68 -13.68
C GLY A 125 -17.99 1.41 -12.35
N ALA A 126 -17.24 0.30 -12.27
CA ALA A 126 -16.42 -0.06 -11.10
C ALA A 126 -14.94 0.21 -11.41
N TYR A 127 -14.39 1.27 -10.84
CA TYR A 127 -12.96 1.60 -10.91
C TYR A 127 -12.17 0.88 -9.79
N PRO A 128 -10.84 0.67 -9.97
CA PRO A 128 -10.00 0.23 -8.86
C PRO A 128 -10.12 1.18 -7.67
N ARG A 129 -10.37 0.63 -6.48
CA ARG A 129 -10.54 1.43 -5.27
C ARG A 129 -9.26 1.42 -4.45
N LEU A 130 -8.94 2.58 -3.89
CA LEU A 130 -7.90 2.74 -2.89
C LEU A 130 -8.56 3.31 -1.63
N SER A 131 -8.18 2.76 -0.46
CA SER A 131 -8.60 3.31 0.83
C SER A 131 -7.54 4.32 1.29
N PRO A 132 -7.83 5.63 1.33
CA PRO A 132 -6.89 6.61 1.84
C PRO A 132 -6.72 6.41 3.35
N ALA A 133 -5.47 6.41 3.81
CA ALA A 133 -5.12 6.33 5.22
C ALA A 133 -4.02 7.34 5.51
N VAL A 134 -4.22 8.16 6.54
CA VAL A 134 -3.18 9.06 7.04
C VAL A 134 -2.22 8.29 7.95
N ILE A 135 -0.95 8.69 7.93
CA ILE A 135 0.08 8.16 8.82
C ILE A 135 0.96 9.33 9.24
N MET A 136 1.18 9.52 10.54
CA MET A 136 1.76 10.75 11.02
C MET A 136 2.81 10.55 12.11
N LEU A 137 3.89 11.32 12.01
CA LEU A 137 4.87 11.46 13.08
C LEU A 137 4.61 12.76 13.83
N VAL A 138 4.31 12.65 15.12
CA VAL A 138 4.09 13.81 16.00
C VAL A 138 5.35 14.10 16.78
N GLU A 139 5.77 15.37 16.81
CA GLU A 139 6.95 15.83 17.52
C GLU A 139 6.60 16.69 18.74
N ARG A 140 7.38 16.50 19.84
CA ARG A 140 7.34 17.32 21.06
C ARG A 140 8.74 17.41 21.68
N ASP A 141 9.27 18.61 21.86
CA ASP A 141 10.52 18.87 22.59
C ASP A 141 11.71 17.98 22.13
N GLY A 142 11.88 17.83 20.81
CA GLY A 142 12.94 17.01 20.22
C GLY A 142 12.72 15.50 20.34
N LYS A 143 11.51 15.06 20.66
CA LYS A 143 11.08 13.65 20.71
C LYS A 143 9.95 13.41 19.72
N CYS A 144 9.81 12.17 19.25
CA CYS A 144 8.67 11.74 18.44
C CYS A 144 7.75 10.80 19.22
N LEU A 145 6.45 10.87 18.93
CA LEU A 145 5.47 9.93 19.44
C LEU A 145 5.51 8.66 18.59
N LEU A 146 5.72 7.52 19.25
CA LEU A 146 5.55 6.21 18.62
C LEU A 146 4.63 5.36 19.49
N ALA A 147 3.90 4.46 18.84
CA ALA A 147 2.95 3.59 19.49
C ALA A 147 3.09 2.14 19.03
N ARG A 148 2.67 1.21 19.87
CA ARG A 148 2.59 -0.21 19.57
C ARG A 148 1.12 -0.61 19.44
N ASN A 149 0.75 -1.07 18.25
CA ASN A 149 -0.62 -1.45 17.95
C ASN A 149 -1.02 -2.73 18.72
N ALA A 150 -2.22 -2.73 19.30
CA ALA A 150 -2.76 -3.83 20.09
C ALA A 150 -3.27 -5.00 19.22
N ARG A 151 -3.72 -4.70 18.00
CA ARG A 151 -4.31 -5.69 17.07
C ARG A 151 -3.27 -6.49 16.31
N THR A 152 -2.03 -5.99 16.22
CA THR A 152 -0.95 -6.67 15.53
C THR A 152 0.05 -7.24 16.54
N LYS A 153 0.53 -8.48 16.30
CA LYS A 153 1.58 -9.10 17.13
C LYS A 153 2.99 -8.61 16.76
N MET A 154 3.10 -7.43 16.16
CA MET A 154 4.40 -6.91 15.72
C MET A 154 5.17 -6.34 16.92
N PRO A 155 6.46 -6.70 17.06
CA PRO A 155 7.25 -6.34 18.23
C PRO A 155 7.79 -4.91 18.20
N PHE A 156 7.38 -4.09 17.23
CA PHE A 156 7.92 -2.76 17.03
C PHE A 156 6.91 -1.65 17.36
N PHE A 157 7.44 -0.49 17.69
CA PHE A 157 6.72 0.77 17.76
C PHE A 157 6.70 1.45 16.39
N SER A 158 5.59 2.06 16.02
CA SER A 158 5.39 2.75 14.75
C SER A 158 4.78 4.13 14.98
N THR A 159 4.71 4.92 13.93
CA THR A 159 3.89 6.12 13.87
C THR A 159 2.41 5.75 13.93
N LEU A 160 1.55 6.68 14.38
CA LEU A 160 0.09 6.53 14.37
C LEU A 160 -0.43 6.53 12.93
N ALA A 161 -1.55 5.85 12.69
CA ALA A 161 -2.15 5.77 11.36
C ALA A 161 -3.60 5.31 11.41
N GLY A 162 -4.47 5.96 10.63
CA GLY A 162 -5.86 5.58 10.50
C GLY A 162 -6.48 5.94 9.15
N PHE A 163 -7.70 5.47 8.92
CA PHE A 163 -8.41 5.71 7.67
C PHE A 163 -9.06 7.09 7.66
N VAL A 164 -9.07 7.69 6.47
CA VAL A 164 -9.83 8.92 6.21
C VAL A 164 -11.30 8.58 6.11
N GLU A 165 -12.16 9.31 6.83
CA GLU A 165 -13.60 9.14 6.78
C GLU A 165 -14.27 10.00 5.71
N VAL A 166 -15.50 9.63 5.34
CA VAL A 166 -16.26 10.36 4.33
C VAL A 166 -16.58 11.77 4.80
N GLY A 167 -16.13 12.76 4.04
CA GLY A 167 -16.34 14.18 4.33
C GLY A 167 -15.21 14.85 5.09
N GLU A 168 -14.18 14.13 5.47
CA GLU A 168 -12.99 14.62 6.15
C GLU A 168 -11.92 15.12 5.18
N THR A 169 -11.21 16.17 5.52
CA THR A 169 -9.91 16.50 4.92
C THR A 169 -8.81 15.61 5.52
N LEU A 170 -7.65 15.55 4.87
CA LEU A 170 -6.54 14.75 5.37
C LEU A 170 -6.00 15.29 6.70
N GLU A 171 -5.97 16.60 6.87
CA GLU A 171 -5.52 17.26 8.09
C GLU A 171 -6.50 17.03 9.25
N GLU A 172 -7.81 17.02 8.98
CA GLU A 172 -8.83 16.65 9.97
C GLU A 172 -8.69 15.19 10.39
N ALA A 173 -8.46 14.27 9.44
CA ALA A 173 -8.18 12.86 9.72
C ALA A 173 -6.94 12.68 10.60
N VAL A 174 -5.84 13.41 10.31
CA VAL A 174 -4.63 13.40 11.17
C VAL A 174 -4.94 13.85 12.60
N ALA A 175 -5.65 14.96 12.75
CA ALA A 175 -5.99 15.49 14.08
C ALA A 175 -6.90 14.54 14.86
N ARG A 176 -7.91 13.96 14.21
CA ARG A 176 -8.83 12.99 14.82
C ARG A 176 -8.11 11.70 15.23
N GLU A 177 -7.36 11.08 14.34
CA GLU A 177 -6.66 9.81 14.63
C GLU A 177 -5.64 9.97 15.77
N VAL A 178 -4.88 11.07 15.79
CA VAL A 178 -3.95 11.35 16.90
C VAL A 178 -4.71 11.53 18.22
N HIS A 179 -5.87 12.18 18.17
CA HIS A 179 -6.67 12.37 19.38
C HIS A 179 -7.31 11.04 19.84
N GLU A 180 -7.84 10.24 18.94
CA GLU A 180 -8.47 8.95 19.24
C GLU A 180 -7.45 7.94 19.77
N GLU A 181 -6.31 7.78 19.09
CA GLU A 181 -5.30 6.78 19.46
C GLU A 181 -4.42 7.19 20.66
N ALA A 182 -4.14 8.48 20.85
CA ALA A 182 -3.18 8.96 21.84
C ALA A 182 -3.71 10.04 22.81
N GLY A 183 -4.91 10.60 22.63
CA GLY A 183 -5.53 11.59 23.52
C GLY A 183 -4.92 12.99 23.44
N ILE A 184 -4.00 13.27 22.52
CA ILE A 184 -3.32 14.56 22.39
C ILE A 184 -3.89 15.40 21.24
N VAL A 185 -3.63 16.71 21.29
CA VAL A 185 -3.97 17.67 20.24
C VAL A 185 -2.70 18.05 19.48
N VAL A 186 -2.81 18.18 18.16
CA VAL A 186 -1.70 18.54 17.28
C VAL A 186 -1.95 19.84 16.51
N SER A 187 -0.86 20.47 16.09
CA SER A 187 -0.81 21.63 15.18
C SER A 187 0.26 21.41 14.11
N ASP A 188 0.41 22.39 13.20
CA ASP A 188 1.45 22.39 12.17
C ASP A 188 1.52 21.05 11.41
N ILE A 189 0.36 20.61 10.90
CA ILE A 189 0.21 19.38 10.14
C ILE A 189 0.74 19.64 8.73
N GLU A 190 1.82 18.95 8.34
CA GLU A 190 2.50 19.14 7.08
C GLU A 190 2.60 17.82 6.30
N TYR A 191 2.29 17.86 4.99
CA TYR A 191 2.45 16.70 4.11
C TYR A 191 3.91 16.29 3.99
N PHE A 192 4.19 15.01 4.17
CA PHE A 192 5.52 14.43 4.07
C PHE A 192 5.73 13.66 2.76
N GLY A 193 4.80 12.79 2.41
CA GLY A 193 4.90 11.92 1.24
C GLY A 193 3.73 10.94 1.18
N SER A 194 3.72 10.06 0.19
CA SER A 194 2.71 9.01 0.11
C SER A 194 3.28 7.70 -0.40
N GLN A 195 2.66 6.58 0.02
CA GLN A 195 3.07 5.24 -0.37
C GLN A 195 1.86 4.36 -0.68
N PRO A 196 1.78 3.75 -1.89
CA PRO A 196 0.84 2.67 -2.14
C PRO A 196 1.09 1.50 -1.16
N TRP A 197 0.04 1.00 -0.52
CA TRP A 197 0.12 -0.09 0.44
C TRP A 197 -0.74 -1.27 -0.04
N PRO A 198 -0.22 -2.09 -0.97
CA PRO A 198 -1.00 -3.12 -1.67
C PRO A 198 -1.47 -4.27 -0.77
N PHE A 199 -0.91 -4.39 0.44
CA PHE A 199 -1.29 -5.43 1.41
C PHE A 199 -2.72 -5.31 1.91
N THR A 200 -3.26 -4.08 1.93
CA THR A 200 -4.63 -3.77 2.37
C THR A 200 -5.43 -2.96 1.34
N GLY A 201 -4.83 -2.68 0.17
CA GLY A 201 -5.43 -1.81 -0.85
C GLY A 201 -5.49 -0.33 -0.45
N SER A 202 -4.58 0.10 0.44
CA SER A 202 -4.54 1.47 0.93
C SER A 202 -3.56 2.35 0.15
N LEU A 203 -3.82 3.66 0.18
CA LEU A 203 -2.84 4.69 -0.10
C LEU A 203 -2.49 5.35 1.23
N MET A 204 -1.27 5.10 1.73
CA MET A 204 -0.75 5.77 2.93
C MET A 204 -0.32 7.19 2.57
N ILE A 205 -0.79 8.17 3.33
CA ILE A 205 -0.50 9.59 3.12
C ILE A 205 0.18 10.10 4.38
N GLY A 206 1.49 10.35 4.27
CA GLY A 206 2.38 10.69 5.38
C GLY A 206 2.35 12.16 5.75
N PHE A 207 2.32 12.43 7.04
CA PHE A 207 2.36 13.77 7.62
C PHE A 207 3.37 13.86 8.76
N THR A 208 3.90 15.04 8.98
CA THR A 208 4.49 15.45 10.26
C THR A 208 3.52 16.39 10.97
N ALA A 209 3.54 16.41 12.30
CA ALA A 209 2.73 17.31 13.11
C ALA A 209 3.47 17.69 14.39
N LYS A 210 3.09 18.80 15.02
CA LYS A 210 3.62 19.22 16.31
C LYS A 210 2.58 18.97 17.40
N TRP A 211 3.03 18.52 18.56
CA TRP A 211 2.20 18.47 19.75
C TRP A 211 1.78 19.90 20.16
N ALA A 212 0.50 20.13 20.38
CA ALA A 212 -0.05 21.40 20.82
C ALA A 212 -0.48 21.34 22.29
N SER A 213 -1.15 20.25 22.73
CA SER A 213 -1.59 20.08 24.10
C SER A 213 -2.01 18.63 24.41
N GLY A 214 -2.28 18.34 25.68
CA GLY A 214 -2.73 17.04 26.15
C GLY A 214 -1.59 16.12 26.60
N GLU A 215 -1.95 15.10 27.38
CA GLU A 215 -1.04 14.03 27.80
C GLU A 215 -1.46 12.73 27.10
N ILE A 216 -0.50 11.79 26.92
CA ILE A 216 -0.76 10.53 26.25
C ILE A 216 -1.77 9.70 27.04
N HIS A 217 -2.89 9.39 26.41
CA HIS A 217 -3.90 8.43 26.86
C HIS A 217 -4.16 7.47 25.70
N ALA A 218 -3.40 6.36 25.66
CA ALA A 218 -3.54 5.37 24.63
C ALA A 218 -4.92 4.68 24.70
N GLU A 219 -5.61 4.57 23.55
CA GLU A 219 -6.86 3.81 23.44
C GLU A 219 -6.55 2.29 23.48
N PRO A 220 -6.92 1.56 24.55
CA PRO A 220 -6.41 0.19 24.77
C PRO A 220 -6.85 -0.85 23.73
N THR A 221 -7.91 -0.57 22.98
CA THR A 221 -8.42 -1.49 21.94
C THR A 221 -7.58 -1.43 20.67
N GLU A 222 -6.84 -0.33 20.46
CA GLU A 222 -6.02 -0.09 19.27
C GLU A 222 -4.53 0.07 19.61
N ILE A 223 -4.22 0.75 20.69
CA ILE A 223 -2.85 1.08 21.11
C ILE A 223 -2.52 0.40 22.44
N MET A 224 -1.59 -0.55 22.39
CA MET A 224 -1.10 -1.24 23.59
C MET A 224 -0.22 -0.33 24.46
N GLU A 225 0.58 0.51 23.82
CA GLU A 225 1.55 1.40 24.45
C GLU A 225 1.88 2.56 23.51
N ALA A 226 1.95 3.78 24.04
CA ALA A 226 2.43 4.96 23.31
C ALA A 226 3.37 5.78 24.21
N ALA A 227 4.46 6.30 23.64
CA ALA A 227 5.43 7.09 24.38
C ALA A 227 6.23 8.04 23.47
N TRP A 228 6.86 9.03 24.10
CA TRP A 228 7.78 9.95 23.46
C TRP A 228 9.21 9.39 23.46
N PHE A 229 9.82 9.28 22.28
CA PHE A 229 11.18 8.75 22.11
C PHE A 229 12.11 9.81 21.54
N SER A 230 13.32 9.90 22.12
CA SER A 230 14.41 10.73 21.56
C SER A 230 15.12 10.00 20.40
N PRO A 231 15.74 10.73 19.47
CA PRO A 231 16.40 10.16 18.28
C PRO A 231 17.51 9.14 18.59
N ASP A 232 18.14 9.30 19.75
CA ASP A 232 19.25 8.45 20.25
C ASP A 232 18.77 7.25 21.09
N ALA A 233 17.47 7.18 21.43
CA ALA A 233 16.89 6.13 22.23
C ALA A 233 15.57 5.57 21.63
N LEU A 234 15.57 5.34 20.34
CA LEU A 234 14.43 4.74 19.66
C LEU A 234 14.25 3.27 20.04
N PRO A 235 12.99 2.80 20.18
CA PRO A 235 12.70 1.38 20.34
C PRO A 235 12.94 0.60 19.04
N ILE A 236 12.55 -0.67 18.99
CA ILE A 236 12.46 -1.41 17.72
C ILE A 236 11.40 -0.71 16.85
N VAL A 237 11.77 -0.30 15.64
CA VAL A 237 10.92 0.41 14.67
C VAL A 237 10.68 -0.43 13.41
N PRO A 238 9.70 -0.08 12.54
CA PRO A 238 9.41 -0.85 11.34
C PRO A 238 10.60 -0.99 10.39
N PRO A 239 10.63 -2.03 9.54
CA PRO A 239 11.64 -2.18 8.49
C PRO A 239 11.55 -1.05 7.45
N LYS A 240 12.61 -0.85 6.67
CA LYS A 240 12.73 0.21 5.64
C LYS A 240 11.73 0.12 4.47
N LEU A 241 10.82 -0.83 4.51
CA LEU A 241 9.75 -1.01 3.52
C LEU A 241 8.66 0.08 3.60
N SER A 242 8.46 0.70 4.77
CA SER A 242 7.26 1.48 5.05
C SER A 242 7.53 2.97 5.20
N ILE A 243 6.59 3.81 4.75
CA ILE A 243 6.59 5.26 4.99
C ILE A 243 6.64 5.61 6.49
N ALA A 244 6.13 4.73 7.39
CA ALA A 244 6.32 4.88 8.83
C ALA A 244 7.81 4.96 9.19
N ARG A 245 8.62 4.11 8.58
CA ARG A 245 10.07 4.13 8.80
C ARG A 245 10.73 5.34 8.17
N GLU A 246 10.29 5.79 7.00
CA GLU A 246 10.81 6.99 6.35
C GLU A 246 10.55 8.23 7.22
N LEU A 247 9.36 8.36 7.80
CA LEU A 247 9.02 9.43 8.75
C LEU A 247 9.94 9.41 9.97
N ILE A 248 10.18 8.24 10.56
CA ILE A 248 11.08 8.09 11.72
C ILE A 248 12.53 8.43 11.35
N ASP A 249 13.02 7.94 10.21
CA ASP A 249 14.38 8.21 9.75
C ASP A 249 14.58 9.71 9.42
N ALA A 250 13.58 10.37 8.83
CA ALA A 250 13.59 11.82 8.58
C ALA A 250 13.71 12.61 9.88
N PHE A 251 12.90 12.28 10.89
CA PHE A 251 12.98 12.89 12.23
C PHE A 251 14.39 12.75 12.84
N VAL A 252 14.97 11.54 12.80
CA VAL A 252 16.32 11.30 13.34
C VAL A 252 17.39 12.12 12.62
N ASN A 253 17.25 12.29 11.29
CA ASN A 253 18.22 13.05 10.49
C ASN A 253 18.11 14.56 10.69
N LEU A 254 16.92 15.09 10.96
CA LEU A 254 16.68 16.53 11.20
C LEU A 254 17.11 16.98 12.60
N THR A 255 17.20 16.04 13.56
CA THR A 255 17.53 16.33 14.95
C THR A 255 19.00 16.06 15.31
N ARG A 256 19.81 15.59 14.36
CA ARG A 256 21.27 15.42 14.46
C ARG A 256 22.00 16.62 13.86
#